data_bd0abf46433db6799a2a5b40b478065d
#
_entry.id   bd0abf46433db6799a2a5b40b478065d
#
_cell.length_a   1.000
_cell.length_b   1.000
_cell.length_c   1.000
_cell.angle_alpha   90.00
_cell.angle_beta   90.00
_cell.angle_gamma   90.00
#
_symmetry.space_group_name_H-M   'P 1'
#
loop_
_entity.id
_entity.type
_entity.pdbx_description
1 polymer ?
#
loop_
_entity_poly.entity_id
_entity_poly.type
_entity_poly.pdbx_seq_one_letter_code
_entity_poly.pdbx_strand_id
1 'polypeptide(L)'
;MNSKTNLTIALIIIIAIAITSIGFKINPILDHYDNFNPEKVYTIKYRFFFKSLDRETSLKTYLPRSNSRQRISEEKIKNDTALFFSKKEEEHKNIRAIWKTKNKDTYNSVDYEFTFAGKAKGFKVPQKFDLVSEKHMNHIIEYLNPTTNIQSGDEIIRTLATRLSQNVKNDREVIKNIFDYVYGIPSAPIITLTDAITTIEQNRASCNGKSRLFVALSRSLGYPARVKGGIIVENADKRTSHAWAEVFINENWVPFDALNNHFAYLPANYLELYHGDKSLITHTPGIQFDYTYEIKEVNHVSFLKMNSEELNNLPGFSLWTLVDKKVIPMGSLRLLLLLPIGGLLVAFLRNIVGLKTFGVFLPVLIAFSLLHTGYVSGIAIFVGLIMFIGLISYPFDKLGLLYTPKLVISLTIMVSVILIATHFGIKNDIDWLTKLTFFPIIILTIATERFSRSTLEDGYIKAIDKLFQTLIATSISYLILSLSWLPSILILFPEIVLVIIGSATFLGRYIGIRWVELVRFRPLLEPEK
;
A
#
# COMPACT_ATOMS: atom_id res chain seq x y z
N MET A 1 -42.54 29.02 -20.95
CA MET A 1 -41.21 28.99 -20.38
C MET A 1 -40.37 27.99 -21.18
N ASN A 2 -39.25 28.39 -21.78
CA ASN A 2 -38.50 27.52 -22.71
C ASN A 2 -37.92 26.29 -22.01
N SER A 3 -38.01 25.12 -22.60
CA SER A 3 -37.43 23.84 -22.14
C SER A 3 -35.97 23.97 -21.70
N LYS A 4 -35.20 24.86 -22.36
CA LYS A 4 -33.81 25.19 -22.01
C LYS A 4 -33.68 25.88 -20.64
N THR A 5 -34.58 26.78 -20.30
CA THR A 5 -34.60 27.52 -19.03
C THR A 5 -34.95 26.59 -17.86
N ASN A 6 -35.92 25.70 -18.04
CA ASN A 6 -36.30 24.72 -17.02
C ASN A 6 -35.18 23.75 -16.68
N LEU A 7 -34.43 23.26 -17.68
CA LEU A 7 -33.30 22.40 -17.47
C LEU A 7 -32.15 23.13 -16.74
N THR A 8 -31.87 24.38 -17.08
CA THR A 8 -30.85 25.19 -16.39
C THR A 8 -31.19 25.42 -14.93
N ILE A 9 -32.45 25.72 -14.64
CA ILE A 9 -32.96 25.90 -13.27
C ILE A 9 -32.81 24.55 -12.49
N ALA A 10 -33.22 23.44 -13.09
CA ALA A 10 -33.08 22.13 -12.45
C ALA A 10 -31.63 21.78 -12.10
N LEU A 11 -30.69 22.08 -13.01
CA LEU A 11 -29.25 21.88 -12.76
C LEU A 11 -28.71 22.74 -11.63
N ILE A 12 -29.11 24.02 -11.59
CA ILE A 12 -28.73 24.94 -10.50
C ILE A 12 -29.25 24.41 -9.16
N ILE A 13 -30.49 23.93 -9.11
CA ILE A 13 -31.07 23.34 -7.89
C ILE A 13 -30.29 22.11 -7.45
N ILE A 14 -29.96 21.18 -8.36
CA ILE A 14 -29.21 19.98 -8.05
C ILE A 14 -27.81 20.32 -7.50
N ILE A 15 -27.12 21.25 -8.12
CA ILE A 15 -25.80 21.70 -7.66
C ILE A 15 -25.90 22.41 -6.29
N ALA A 16 -26.90 23.23 -6.09
CA ALA A 16 -27.14 23.90 -4.80
C ALA A 16 -27.43 22.91 -3.67
N ILE A 17 -28.22 21.85 -3.93
CA ILE A 17 -28.48 20.78 -2.97
C ILE A 17 -27.16 20.06 -2.63
N ALA A 18 -26.33 19.74 -3.63
CA ALA A 18 -25.04 19.07 -3.41
C ALA A 18 -24.09 19.93 -2.56
N ILE A 19 -23.95 21.22 -2.88
CA ILE A 19 -23.08 22.15 -2.13
C ILE A 19 -23.58 22.32 -0.69
N THR A 20 -24.88 22.47 -0.48
CA THR A 20 -25.44 22.60 0.86
C THR A 20 -25.22 21.35 1.69
N SER A 21 -25.45 20.16 1.12
CA SER A 21 -25.23 18.89 1.81
C SER A 21 -23.75 18.70 2.17
N ILE A 22 -22.84 19.01 1.25
CA ILE A 22 -21.39 19.00 1.50
C ILE A 22 -21.03 19.96 2.64
N GLY A 23 -21.59 21.18 2.63
CA GLY A 23 -21.36 22.19 3.68
C GLY A 23 -21.73 21.70 5.09
N PHE A 24 -22.84 20.98 5.24
CA PHE A 24 -23.23 20.40 6.53
C PHE A 24 -22.30 19.29 7.02
N LYS A 25 -21.63 18.58 6.10
CA LYS A 25 -20.69 17.49 6.43
C LYS A 25 -19.28 17.98 6.75
N ILE A 26 -18.86 19.12 6.23
CA ILE A 26 -17.48 19.60 6.36
C ILE A 26 -17.08 19.79 7.82
N ASN A 27 -17.88 20.46 8.65
CA ASN A 27 -17.54 20.74 10.04
C ASN A 27 -17.36 19.45 10.87
N PRO A 28 -18.31 18.50 10.91
CA PRO A 28 -18.11 17.23 11.61
C PRO A 28 -16.90 16.45 11.13
N ILE A 29 -16.58 16.52 9.85
CA ILE A 29 -15.41 15.82 9.28
C ILE A 29 -14.11 16.51 9.70
N LEU A 30 -14.05 17.85 9.70
CA LEU A 30 -12.87 18.61 10.13
C LEU A 30 -12.59 18.43 11.63
N ASP A 31 -13.60 18.35 12.46
CA ASP A 31 -13.46 18.12 13.91
C ASP A 31 -12.85 16.75 14.21
N HIS A 32 -13.08 15.75 13.35
CA HIS A 32 -12.52 14.40 13.45
C HIS A 32 -11.34 14.16 12.51
N TYR A 33 -10.85 15.20 11.83
CA TYR A 33 -9.70 15.08 10.95
C TYR A 33 -8.46 14.68 11.75
N ASP A 34 -7.86 13.56 11.37
CA ASP A 34 -6.63 13.09 11.96
C ASP A 34 -5.46 13.41 11.04
N ASN A 35 -4.43 14.09 11.59
CA ASN A 35 -3.15 14.27 10.92
C ASN A 35 -2.41 12.94 10.64
N PHE A 36 -2.95 11.83 11.14
CA PHE A 36 -2.48 10.49 10.83
C PHE A 36 -2.96 10.12 9.42
N ASN A 37 -2.07 10.30 8.44
CA ASN A 37 -2.29 9.93 7.05
C ASN A 37 -1.42 8.72 6.71
N PRO A 38 -1.92 7.48 6.86
CA PRO A 38 -1.14 6.29 6.53
C PRO A 38 -0.96 6.19 5.01
N GLU A 39 0.23 5.80 4.58
CA GLU A 39 0.49 5.54 3.16
C GLU A 39 -0.24 4.29 2.69
N LYS A 40 -0.30 3.26 3.57
CA LYS A 40 -0.93 1.97 3.29
C LYS A 40 -1.53 1.35 4.55
N VAL A 41 -2.55 0.54 4.34
CA VAL A 41 -3.23 -0.22 5.40
C VAL A 41 -3.21 -1.70 5.06
N TYR A 42 -2.97 -2.53 6.06
CA TYR A 42 -2.86 -3.97 5.91
C TYR A 42 -3.68 -4.70 6.96
N THR A 43 -4.35 -5.79 6.59
CA THR A 43 -4.80 -6.82 7.52
C THR A 43 -3.67 -7.82 7.71
N ILE A 44 -3.28 -8.04 8.94
CA ILE A 44 -2.20 -8.94 9.32
C ILE A 44 -2.78 -10.02 10.21
N LYS A 45 -2.53 -11.27 9.86
CA LYS A 45 -2.95 -12.43 10.63
C LYS A 45 -1.74 -13.27 11.01
N TYR A 46 -1.48 -13.39 12.31
CA TYR A 46 -0.52 -14.35 12.84
C TYR A 46 -1.20 -15.70 12.94
N ARG A 47 -0.61 -16.71 12.36
CA ARG A 47 -0.99 -18.11 12.53
C ARG A 47 0.12 -18.87 13.21
N PHE A 48 -0.19 -19.47 14.34
CA PHE A 48 0.73 -20.31 15.08
C PHE A 48 0.14 -21.71 15.18
N PHE A 49 0.97 -22.70 14.88
CA PHE A 49 0.65 -24.13 15.01
C PHE A 49 1.70 -24.78 15.88
N PHE A 50 1.26 -25.53 16.88
CA PHE A 50 2.20 -26.27 17.71
C PHE A 50 1.57 -27.53 18.31
N LYS A 51 2.40 -28.56 18.53
CA LYS A 51 2.01 -29.75 19.24
C LYS A 51 2.45 -29.61 20.70
N SER A 52 1.52 -29.71 21.65
CA SER A 52 1.83 -29.66 23.09
C SER A 52 2.61 -30.90 23.52
N LEU A 53 3.40 -30.74 24.58
CA LEU A 53 4.16 -31.84 25.22
C LEU A 53 3.35 -32.48 26.35
N ASP A 54 3.91 -33.52 26.97
CA ASP A 54 3.39 -34.16 28.16
C ASP A 54 3.53 -33.31 29.44
N ARG A 55 3.73 -32.00 29.32
CA ARG A 55 3.87 -30.98 30.38
C ARG A 55 3.20 -29.68 29.97
N GLU A 56 3.04 -28.75 30.90
CA GLU A 56 2.52 -27.42 30.58
C GLU A 56 3.32 -26.81 29.42
N THR A 57 2.62 -26.53 28.34
CA THR A 57 3.19 -25.96 27.10
C THR A 57 2.74 -24.52 26.97
N SER A 58 3.66 -23.62 26.66
CA SER A 58 3.38 -22.21 26.45
C SER A 58 3.97 -21.69 25.15
N LEU A 59 3.21 -20.81 24.49
CA LEU A 59 3.64 -19.98 23.38
C LEU A 59 3.48 -18.51 23.78
N LYS A 60 4.49 -17.70 23.48
CA LYS A 60 4.48 -16.27 23.79
C LYS A 60 4.95 -15.47 22.59
N THR A 61 4.28 -14.34 22.31
CA THR A 61 4.71 -13.38 21.29
C THR A 61 4.42 -11.95 21.72
N TYR A 62 5.02 -10.97 21.05
CA TYR A 62 4.68 -9.57 21.23
C TYR A 62 3.55 -9.15 20.31
N LEU A 63 2.59 -8.37 20.85
CA LEU A 63 1.50 -7.79 20.11
C LEU A 63 1.81 -6.33 19.77
N PRO A 64 1.31 -5.83 18.63
CA PRO A 64 1.51 -4.44 18.26
C PRO A 64 0.72 -3.49 19.17
N ARG A 65 1.18 -2.23 19.23
CA ARG A 65 0.52 -1.14 19.94
C ARG A 65 0.41 0.08 19.05
N SER A 66 -0.70 0.81 19.16
CA SER A 66 -0.85 2.11 18.49
C SER A 66 0.07 3.17 19.09
N ASN A 67 0.66 3.99 18.25
CA ASN A 67 1.49 5.14 18.59
C ASN A 67 1.36 6.27 17.56
N SER A 68 2.20 7.30 17.61
CA SER A 68 2.16 8.43 16.67
C SER A 68 2.46 8.05 15.21
N ARG A 69 3.05 6.87 14.94
CA ARG A 69 3.45 6.40 13.61
C ARG A 69 2.61 5.25 13.10
N GLN A 70 2.02 4.47 13.99
CA GLN A 70 1.20 3.32 13.61
C GLN A 70 -0.11 3.26 14.39
N ARG A 71 -1.17 2.83 13.71
CA ARG A 71 -2.48 2.56 14.29
C ARG A 71 -2.80 1.08 14.14
N ILE A 72 -3.22 0.47 15.24
CA ILE A 72 -3.69 -0.91 15.30
C ILE A 72 -5.18 -0.87 15.64
N SER A 73 -5.98 -1.58 14.89
CA SER A 73 -7.43 -1.67 15.07
C SER A 73 -7.96 -3.05 14.69
N GLU A 74 -9.22 -3.31 14.99
CA GLU A 74 -9.93 -4.53 14.61
C GLU A 74 -9.26 -5.82 15.11
N GLU A 75 -8.64 -5.77 16.30
CA GLU A 75 -7.97 -6.93 16.88
C GLU A 75 -8.96 -8.08 17.15
N LYS A 76 -8.65 -9.27 16.64
CA LYS A 76 -9.41 -10.51 16.84
C LYS A 76 -8.46 -11.63 17.20
N ILE A 77 -8.81 -12.38 18.24
CA ILE A 77 -8.07 -13.57 18.65
C ILE A 77 -9.00 -14.77 18.53
N LYS A 78 -8.56 -15.77 17.79
CA LYS A 78 -9.21 -17.06 17.69
C LYS A 78 -8.18 -18.13 18.03
N ASN A 79 -8.45 -18.89 19.07
CA ASN A 79 -7.60 -19.98 19.49
C ASN A 79 -8.44 -21.19 19.89
N ASP A 80 -7.83 -22.36 19.90
CA ASP A 80 -8.49 -23.58 20.35
C ASP A 80 -8.98 -23.44 21.79
N THR A 81 -10.11 -24.04 22.10
CA THR A 81 -10.78 -23.94 23.41
C THR A 81 -9.94 -24.45 24.57
N ALA A 82 -8.95 -25.29 24.29
CA ALA A 82 -8.01 -25.84 25.26
C ALA A 82 -6.87 -24.89 25.64
N LEU A 83 -6.77 -23.72 24.96
CA LEU A 83 -5.72 -22.75 25.20
C LEU A 83 -6.19 -21.63 26.14
N PHE A 84 -5.49 -21.43 27.23
CA PHE A 84 -5.66 -20.27 28.11
C PHE A 84 -4.85 -19.10 27.55
N PHE A 85 -5.53 -18.04 27.17
CA PHE A 85 -4.94 -16.81 26.67
C PHE A 85 -4.85 -15.74 27.74
N SER A 86 -3.71 -15.05 27.80
CA SER A 86 -3.53 -13.85 28.64
C SER A 86 -2.67 -12.80 27.93
N LYS A 87 -3.00 -11.52 28.14
CA LYS A 87 -2.17 -10.37 27.74
C LYS A 87 -1.49 -9.83 29.00
N LYS A 88 -0.17 -9.55 28.90
CA LYS A 88 0.60 -8.92 29.98
C LYS A 88 1.35 -7.72 29.41
N GLU A 89 1.22 -6.56 30.05
CA GLU A 89 2.10 -5.43 29.78
C GLU A 89 3.42 -5.68 30.56
N GLU A 90 4.52 -5.71 29.81
CA GLU A 90 5.87 -5.83 30.35
C GLU A 90 6.51 -4.44 30.49
N GLU A 91 7.72 -4.40 31.03
CA GLU A 91 8.55 -3.21 31.04
C GLU A 91 8.60 -2.54 29.66
N HIS A 92 8.73 -1.22 29.65
CA HIS A 92 8.77 -0.41 28.43
C HIS A 92 7.48 -0.45 27.61
N LYS A 93 6.35 -0.82 28.20
CA LYS A 93 5.04 -0.87 27.55
C LYS A 93 4.93 -1.87 26.39
N ASN A 94 5.79 -2.89 26.35
CA ASN A 94 5.64 -4.03 25.45
C ASN A 94 4.43 -4.86 25.86
N ILE A 95 3.59 -5.26 24.89
CA ILE A 95 2.43 -6.11 25.16
C ILE A 95 2.78 -7.56 24.81
N ARG A 96 2.81 -8.43 25.83
CA ARG A 96 3.08 -9.86 25.67
C ARG A 96 1.80 -10.67 25.64
N ALA A 97 1.56 -11.40 24.57
CA ALA A 97 0.53 -12.42 24.49
C ALA A 97 1.10 -13.77 24.96
N ILE A 98 0.35 -14.49 25.76
CA ILE A 98 0.75 -15.79 26.31
C ILE A 98 -0.41 -16.76 26.14
N TRP A 99 -0.17 -17.86 25.43
CA TRP A 99 -1.07 -19.01 25.35
C TRP A 99 -0.46 -20.18 26.11
N LYS A 100 -1.27 -20.83 26.93
CA LYS A 100 -0.87 -21.98 27.73
C LYS A 100 -1.85 -23.11 27.59
N THR A 101 -1.36 -24.35 27.57
CA THR A 101 -2.18 -25.54 27.65
C THR A 101 -1.56 -26.60 28.57
N LYS A 102 -2.42 -27.37 29.20
CA LYS A 102 -2.04 -28.56 29.96
C LYS A 102 -2.41 -29.86 29.24
N ASN A 103 -3.10 -29.76 28.10
CA ASN A 103 -3.43 -30.91 27.29
C ASN A 103 -2.17 -31.50 26.69
N LYS A 104 -2.05 -32.83 26.76
CA LYS A 104 -0.88 -33.58 26.33
C LYS A 104 -1.03 -33.97 24.86
N ASP A 105 0.10 -33.96 24.13
CA ASP A 105 0.19 -34.45 22.75
C ASP A 105 -0.88 -33.94 21.77
N THR A 106 -1.40 -32.75 22.00
CA THR A 106 -2.50 -32.18 21.22
C THR A 106 -1.97 -31.13 20.25
N TYR A 107 -2.46 -31.16 19.00
CA TYR A 107 -2.22 -30.07 18.05
C TYR A 107 -3.10 -28.88 18.43
N ASN A 108 -2.48 -27.71 18.47
CA ASN A 108 -3.13 -26.46 18.82
C ASN A 108 -2.89 -25.42 17.72
N SER A 109 -3.89 -24.57 17.50
CA SER A 109 -3.82 -23.45 16.58
C SER A 109 -4.18 -22.14 17.26
N VAL A 110 -3.52 -21.06 16.87
CA VAL A 110 -3.79 -19.69 17.31
C VAL A 110 -3.81 -18.79 16.10
N ASP A 111 -4.89 -18.08 15.93
CA ASP A 111 -5.04 -16.99 14.94
C ASP A 111 -5.19 -15.65 15.69
N TYR A 112 -4.28 -14.71 15.44
CA TYR A 112 -4.40 -13.33 15.89
C TYR A 112 -4.43 -12.41 14.68
N GLU A 113 -5.54 -11.72 14.47
CA GLU A 113 -5.77 -10.85 13.32
C GLU A 113 -5.96 -9.41 13.78
N PHE A 114 -5.41 -8.47 13.05
CA PHE A 114 -5.56 -7.04 13.29
C PHE A 114 -5.34 -6.23 12.02
N THR A 115 -5.84 -4.99 12.02
CA THR A 115 -5.58 -4.01 10.96
C THR A 115 -4.45 -3.08 11.38
N PHE A 116 -3.43 -2.96 10.53
CA PHE A 116 -2.26 -2.09 10.70
C PHE A 116 -2.29 -0.96 9.67
N ALA A 117 -2.18 0.27 10.15
CA ALA A 117 -1.99 1.46 9.34
C ALA A 117 -0.70 2.16 9.77
N GLY A 118 0.27 2.27 8.86
CA GLY A 118 1.59 2.84 9.14
C GLY A 118 1.83 4.16 8.41
N LYS A 119 2.63 5.03 9.03
CA LYS A 119 3.09 6.29 8.47
C LYS A 119 4.62 6.32 8.42
N ALA A 120 5.18 6.71 7.29
CA ALA A 120 6.61 6.96 7.18
C ALA A 120 7.01 8.15 8.07
N LYS A 121 8.17 8.06 8.70
CA LYS A 121 8.68 9.12 9.56
C LYS A 121 10.18 9.33 9.35
N GLY A 122 10.55 10.54 8.95
CA GLY A 122 11.93 11.00 8.86
C GLY A 122 12.25 11.96 9.98
N PHE A 123 13.51 11.97 10.39
CA PHE A 123 14.03 12.85 11.43
C PHE A 123 15.21 13.65 10.89
N LYS A 124 15.29 14.92 11.27
CA LYS A 124 16.51 15.73 11.06
C LYS A 124 17.44 15.49 12.24
N VAL A 125 18.58 14.85 11.98
CA VAL A 125 19.62 14.65 13.01
C VAL A 125 20.43 15.93 13.13
N PRO A 126 20.45 16.60 14.29
CA PRO A 126 21.23 17.81 14.51
C PRO A 126 22.73 17.50 14.53
N GLN A 127 23.59 18.53 14.38
CA GLN A 127 25.04 18.35 14.45
C GLN A 127 25.53 18.01 15.86
N LYS A 128 24.88 18.58 16.89
CA LYS A 128 25.12 18.26 18.31
C LYS A 128 23.83 17.77 18.94
N PHE A 129 23.94 16.82 19.85
CA PHE A 129 22.81 16.30 20.59
C PHE A 129 22.71 17.05 21.92
N ASP A 130 21.48 17.39 22.30
CA ASP A 130 21.24 17.96 23.61
C ASP A 130 21.46 16.89 24.68
N LEU A 131 22.04 17.32 25.80
CA LEU A 131 22.14 16.47 26.98
C LEU A 131 20.73 16.06 27.43
N VAL A 132 20.59 14.80 27.87
CA VAL A 132 19.32 14.28 28.37
C VAL A 132 18.90 15.13 29.56
N SER A 133 17.70 15.72 29.50
CA SER A 133 17.17 16.52 30.60
C SER A 133 17.00 15.65 31.86
N GLU A 134 17.19 16.23 33.05
CA GLU A 134 17.04 15.52 34.33
C GLU A 134 15.69 14.78 34.45
N LYS A 135 14.63 15.33 33.85
CA LYS A 135 13.30 14.75 33.83
C LYS A 135 13.24 13.38 33.12
N HIS A 136 14.07 13.15 32.11
CA HIS A 136 14.12 11.90 31.34
C HIS A 136 15.29 10.99 31.74
N MET A 137 16.23 11.50 32.53
CA MET A 137 17.47 10.81 32.90
C MET A 137 17.19 9.40 33.45
N ASN A 138 16.29 9.26 34.41
CA ASN A 138 16.01 7.99 35.09
C ASN A 138 15.44 6.91 34.16
N HIS A 139 14.73 7.29 33.10
CA HIS A 139 14.13 6.36 32.14
C HIS A 139 15.05 6.02 30.96
N ILE A 140 16.15 6.76 30.79
CA ILE A 140 17.02 6.63 29.62
C ILE A 140 18.38 6.03 29.99
N ILE A 141 18.83 6.15 31.23
CA ILE A 141 20.09 5.56 31.73
C ILE A 141 20.18 4.06 31.44
N GLU A 142 19.08 3.33 31.56
CA GLU A 142 19.07 1.90 31.27
C GLU A 142 19.51 1.55 29.84
N TYR A 143 19.28 2.47 28.86
CA TYR A 143 19.65 2.32 27.48
C TYR A 143 21.12 2.68 27.18
N LEU A 144 21.92 2.95 28.21
CA LEU A 144 23.38 3.04 28.16
C LEU A 144 24.03 1.73 28.64
N ASN A 145 23.32 0.93 29.43
CA ASN A 145 23.87 -0.28 30.05
C ASN A 145 24.04 -1.42 29.03
N PRO A 146 25.09 -2.25 29.15
CA PRO A 146 25.23 -3.47 28.37
C PRO A 146 24.11 -4.47 28.67
N THR A 147 23.80 -5.34 27.70
CA THR A 147 22.98 -6.53 27.87
C THR A 147 23.74 -7.76 27.38
N THR A 148 23.18 -8.95 27.55
CA THR A 148 23.80 -10.20 27.14
C THR A 148 24.24 -10.19 25.68
N ASN A 149 23.43 -9.63 24.77
CA ASN A 149 23.74 -9.60 23.35
C ASN A 149 24.23 -8.23 22.83
N ILE A 150 24.27 -7.21 23.71
CA ILE A 150 24.71 -5.83 23.38
C ILE A 150 25.84 -5.47 24.36
N GLN A 151 27.03 -5.97 24.05
CA GLN A 151 28.20 -5.90 24.95
C GLN A 151 28.93 -4.54 24.81
N SER A 152 28.24 -3.43 25.11
CA SER A 152 28.78 -2.07 24.96
C SER A 152 29.98 -1.75 25.87
N GLY A 153 30.20 -2.56 26.91
CA GLY A 153 31.34 -2.47 27.81
C GLY A 153 32.58 -3.25 27.39
N ASP A 154 32.48 -4.08 26.36
CA ASP A 154 33.59 -4.92 25.90
C ASP A 154 34.69 -4.09 25.24
N GLU A 155 35.95 -4.54 25.37
CA GLU A 155 37.13 -3.83 24.85
C GLU A 155 37.13 -3.73 23.32
N ILE A 156 36.67 -4.77 22.62
CA ILE A 156 36.57 -4.79 21.16
C ILE A 156 35.58 -3.73 20.70
N ILE A 157 34.42 -3.63 21.36
CA ILE A 157 33.39 -2.62 21.05
C ILE A 157 33.91 -1.22 21.34
N ARG A 158 34.56 -0.99 22.49
CA ARG A 158 35.10 0.33 22.88
C ARG A 158 36.19 0.79 21.92
N THR A 159 37.10 -0.09 21.55
CA THR A 159 38.19 0.22 20.61
C THR A 159 37.64 0.60 19.23
N LEU A 160 36.67 -0.16 18.73
CA LEU A 160 36.01 0.13 17.46
C LEU A 160 35.22 1.45 17.53
N ALA A 161 34.45 1.68 18.59
CA ALA A 161 33.67 2.89 18.78
C ALA A 161 34.58 4.13 18.84
N THR A 162 35.69 4.06 19.58
CA THR A 162 36.69 5.14 19.66
C THR A 162 37.29 5.42 18.28
N ARG A 163 37.64 4.38 17.52
CA ARG A 163 38.15 4.55 16.14
C ARG A 163 37.14 5.25 15.22
N LEU A 164 35.85 4.91 15.29
CA LEU A 164 34.80 5.49 14.47
C LEU A 164 34.47 6.94 14.86
N SER A 165 34.79 7.35 16.09
CA SER A 165 34.60 8.72 16.60
C SER A 165 35.84 9.61 16.48
N GLN A 166 37.02 9.06 16.12
CA GLN A 166 38.26 9.85 15.95
C GLN A 166 38.13 10.87 14.83
N ASN A 167 38.66 12.07 15.06
CA ASN A 167 38.67 13.19 14.08
C ASN A 167 37.28 13.64 13.62
N VAL A 168 36.22 13.33 14.36
CA VAL A 168 34.84 13.72 14.06
C VAL A 168 34.48 14.94 14.92
N LYS A 169 33.86 15.97 14.29
CA LYS A 169 33.59 17.25 14.97
C LYS A 169 32.21 17.34 15.61
N ASN A 170 31.29 16.45 15.27
CA ASN A 170 29.91 16.53 15.73
C ASN A 170 29.26 15.15 15.88
N ASP A 171 28.23 15.07 16.73
CA ASP A 171 27.53 13.82 17.08
C ASP A 171 26.86 13.14 15.88
N ARG A 172 26.34 13.94 14.94
CA ARG A 172 25.70 13.42 13.72
C ARG A 172 26.70 12.61 12.87
N GLU A 173 27.92 13.10 12.73
CA GLU A 173 28.96 12.39 11.97
C GLU A 173 29.39 11.12 12.70
N VAL A 174 29.48 11.13 14.03
CA VAL A 174 29.76 9.93 14.83
C VAL A 174 28.73 8.85 14.56
N ILE A 175 27.43 9.18 14.69
CA ILE A 175 26.35 8.23 14.42
C ILE A 175 26.34 7.78 12.96
N LYS A 176 26.69 8.68 12.03
CA LYS A 176 26.80 8.33 10.60
C LYS A 176 27.94 7.34 10.34
N ASN A 177 29.10 7.53 10.95
CA ASN A 177 30.23 6.60 10.82
C ASN A 177 29.91 5.21 11.38
N ILE A 178 29.25 5.16 12.55
CA ILE A 178 28.74 3.91 13.12
C ILE A 178 27.77 3.23 12.14
N PHE A 179 26.82 4.01 11.59
CA PHE A 179 25.84 3.51 10.66
C PHE A 179 26.48 2.94 9.39
N ASP A 180 27.41 3.68 8.78
CA ASP A 180 28.07 3.27 7.54
C ASP A 180 28.94 2.03 7.75
N TYR A 181 29.64 1.95 8.89
CA TYR A 181 30.39 0.77 9.25
C TYR A 181 29.51 -0.47 9.36
N VAL A 182 28.40 -0.37 10.11
CA VAL A 182 27.48 -1.51 10.31
C VAL A 182 26.70 -1.84 9.01
N TYR A 183 26.34 -0.84 8.23
CA TYR A 183 25.74 -1.06 6.91
C TYR A 183 26.68 -1.83 5.98
N GLY A 184 27.98 -1.49 6.00
CA GLY A 184 29.00 -2.14 5.17
C GLY A 184 29.26 -3.62 5.51
N ILE A 185 28.84 -4.11 6.68
CA ILE A 185 28.96 -5.53 7.03
C ILE A 185 28.04 -6.36 6.11
N PRO A 186 28.54 -7.43 5.45
CA PRO A 186 27.72 -8.28 4.58
C PRO A 186 26.51 -8.88 5.30
N SER A 187 25.37 -8.93 4.62
CA SER A 187 24.15 -9.53 5.17
C SER A 187 24.24 -11.05 5.16
N ALA A 188 23.80 -11.68 6.24
CA ALA A 188 23.72 -13.14 6.36
C ALA A 188 22.35 -13.55 6.90
N PRO A 189 21.81 -14.72 6.46
CA PRO A 189 20.56 -15.24 7.02
C PRO A 189 20.71 -15.55 8.51
N ILE A 190 19.60 -15.51 9.25
CA ILE A 190 19.55 -15.86 10.67
C ILE A 190 19.65 -17.38 10.79
N ILE A 191 20.82 -17.90 11.14
CA ILE A 191 21.01 -19.32 11.47
C ILE A 191 21.08 -19.50 12.99
N THR A 192 21.74 -18.55 13.69
CA THR A 192 21.89 -18.52 15.13
C THR A 192 21.70 -17.10 15.66
N LEU A 193 21.43 -16.99 16.97
CA LEU A 193 21.33 -15.69 17.64
C LEU A 193 22.72 -15.00 17.62
N THR A 194 22.85 -13.90 16.87
CA THR A 194 24.10 -13.17 16.73
C THR A 194 24.11 -11.96 17.65
N ASP A 195 25.09 -11.86 18.55
CA ASP A 195 25.35 -10.72 19.40
C ASP A 195 26.27 -9.67 18.73
N ALA A 196 26.60 -8.60 19.45
CA ALA A 196 27.40 -7.51 18.89
C ALA A 196 28.85 -7.94 18.60
N ILE A 197 29.49 -8.71 19.49
CA ILE A 197 30.87 -9.18 19.33
C ILE A 197 30.97 -10.17 18.19
N THR A 198 30.11 -11.19 18.16
CA THR A 198 30.06 -12.20 17.09
C THR A 198 29.85 -11.54 15.72
N THR A 199 29.08 -10.43 15.65
CA THR A 199 28.91 -9.67 14.40
C THR A 199 30.24 -9.11 13.88
N ILE A 200 31.11 -8.61 14.75
CA ILE A 200 32.44 -8.10 14.37
C ILE A 200 33.34 -9.26 13.94
N GLU A 201 33.41 -10.32 14.74
CA GLU A 201 34.30 -11.47 14.50
C GLU A 201 33.98 -12.18 13.19
N GLN A 202 32.70 -12.40 12.90
CA GLN A 202 32.28 -13.07 11.68
C GLN A 202 32.26 -12.15 10.45
N ASN A 203 32.31 -10.83 10.65
CA ASN A 203 32.17 -9.81 9.62
C ASN A 203 30.97 -10.07 8.67
N ARG A 204 29.90 -10.59 9.22
CA ARG A 204 28.61 -10.82 8.55
C ARG A 204 27.48 -10.94 9.58
N ALA A 205 26.30 -10.40 9.31
CA ALA A 205 25.20 -10.45 10.25
C ALA A 205 23.83 -10.32 9.59
N SER A 206 22.81 -10.81 10.30
CA SER A 206 21.41 -10.52 10.03
C SER A 206 21.01 -9.14 10.58
N CYS A 207 19.74 -8.76 10.41
CA CYS A 207 19.18 -7.54 11.01
C CYS A 207 19.42 -7.46 12.52
N ASN A 208 19.30 -8.57 13.25
CA ASN A 208 19.53 -8.61 14.70
C ASN A 208 20.98 -8.30 15.06
N GLY A 209 21.94 -8.94 14.43
CA GLY A 209 23.37 -8.71 14.70
C GLY A 209 23.78 -7.27 14.35
N LYS A 210 23.38 -6.78 13.19
CA LYS A 210 23.63 -5.38 12.80
C LYS A 210 23.03 -4.38 13.78
N SER A 211 21.78 -4.57 14.19
CA SER A 211 21.10 -3.68 15.15
C SER A 211 21.76 -3.71 16.53
N ARG A 212 22.15 -4.90 17.02
CA ARG A 212 22.87 -5.05 18.30
C ARG A 212 24.23 -4.38 18.28
N LEU A 213 25.00 -4.57 17.20
CA LEU A 213 26.29 -3.93 17.05
C LEU A 213 26.16 -2.42 16.99
N PHE A 214 25.21 -1.89 16.22
CA PHE A 214 24.95 -0.46 16.14
C PHE A 214 24.63 0.12 17.53
N VAL A 215 23.75 -0.55 18.29
CA VAL A 215 23.38 -0.14 19.65
C VAL A 215 24.56 -0.25 20.60
N ALA A 216 25.38 -1.31 20.52
CA ALA A 216 26.56 -1.48 21.35
C ALA A 216 27.60 -0.35 21.14
N LEU A 217 27.90 -0.02 19.89
CA LEU A 217 28.80 1.07 19.53
C LEU A 217 28.25 2.45 20.01
N SER A 218 26.95 2.70 19.80
CA SER A 218 26.30 3.93 20.27
C SER A 218 26.36 4.07 21.78
N ARG A 219 26.01 3.02 22.53
CA ARG A 219 26.07 3.01 24.02
C ARG A 219 27.48 3.20 24.55
N SER A 220 28.47 2.58 23.89
CA SER A 220 29.89 2.70 24.26
C SER A 220 30.41 4.14 24.20
N LEU A 221 29.82 4.98 23.33
CA LEU A 221 30.13 6.42 23.20
C LEU A 221 29.18 7.30 24.04
N GLY A 222 28.31 6.74 24.86
CA GLY A 222 27.41 7.48 25.73
C GLY A 222 26.08 7.89 25.07
N TYR A 223 25.77 7.43 23.86
CA TYR A 223 24.47 7.67 23.23
C TYR A 223 23.46 6.61 23.67
N PRO A 224 22.36 7.00 24.35
CA PRO A 224 21.31 6.04 24.72
C PRO A 224 20.69 5.42 23.48
N ALA A 225 20.75 4.11 23.36
CA ALA A 225 20.31 3.40 22.18
C ALA A 225 19.62 2.08 22.53
N ARG A 226 18.68 1.64 21.68
CA ARG A 226 17.92 0.40 21.88
C ARG A 226 17.67 -0.34 20.57
N VAL A 227 17.45 -1.65 20.65
CA VAL A 227 16.95 -2.44 19.54
C VAL A 227 15.42 -2.35 19.51
N LYS A 228 14.86 -2.24 18.34
CA LYS A 228 13.43 -2.32 18.05
C LYS A 228 13.15 -3.54 17.20
N GLY A 229 12.11 -4.30 17.52
CA GLY A 229 11.72 -5.46 16.75
C GLY A 229 10.32 -5.32 16.16
N GLY A 230 10.14 -5.90 14.99
CA GLY A 230 8.88 -5.83 14.26
C GLY A 230 8.84 -6.70 13.01
N ILE A 231 8.01 -6.30 12.05
CA ILE A 231 7.83 -6.97 10.75
C ILE A 231 7.83 -5.92 9.65
N ILE A 232 8.54 -6.16 8.56
CA ILE A 232 8.36 -5.39 7.32
C ILE A 232 7.14 -5.96 6.61
N VAL A 233 6.08 -5.15 6.53
CA VAL A 233 4.77 -5.53 6.01
C VAL A 233 4.76 -5.39 4.49
N GLU A 234 4.44 -6.47 3.79
CA GLU A 234 4.27 -6.53 2.34
C GLU A 234 3.11 -7.48 2.05
N ASN A 235 2.43 -7.31 0.93
CA ASN A 235 1.30 -8.18 0.54
C ASN A 235 1.79 -9.58 0.18
N ALA A 236 2.09 -10.40 1.17
CA ALA A 236 2.61 -11.76 1.04
C ALA A 236 2.49 -12.53 2.37
N ASP A 237 2.61 -13.84 2.31
CA ASP A 237 2.79 -14.68 3.49
C ASP A 237 4.28 -14.73 3.87
N LYS A 238 4.58 -14.38 5.12
CA LYS A 238 5.96 -14.27 5.62
C LYS A 238 6.19 -15.11 6.87
N ARG A 239 7.44 -15.56 7.03
CA ARG A 239 7.95 -16.23 8.26
C ARG A 239 9.12 -15.48 8.88
N THR A 240 9.33 -14.22 8.49
CA THR A 240 10.47 -13.43 8.93
C THR A 240 10.02 -12.22 9.73
N SER A 241 10.74 -11.96 10.82
CA SER A 241 10.70 -10.70 11.57
C SER A 241 11.86 -9.81 11.14
N HIS A 242 11.84 -8.55 11.58
CA HIS A 242 12.89 -7.58 11.32
C HIS A 242 13.25 -6.82 12.59
N ALA A 243 14.52 -6.38 12.67
CA ALA A 243 15.00 -5.56 13.78
C ALA A 243 15.80 -4.37 13.24
N TRP A 244 15.70 -3.24 13.95
CA TRP A 244 16.46 -2.02 13.70
C TRP A 244 16.88 -1.37 15.01
N ALA A 245 17.75 -0.39 14.94
CA ALA A 245 18.22 0.38 16.10
C ALA A 245 17.46 1.70 16.24
N GLU A 246 17.37 2.21 17.46
CA GLU A 246 16.94 3.58 17.76
C GLU A 246 17.95 4.24 18.69
N VAL A 247 18.28 5.51 18.44
CA VAL A 247 19.10 6.37 19.33
C VAL A 247 18.23 7.48 19.87
N PHE A 248 18.39 7.81 21.15
CA PHE A 248 17.68 8.92 21.77
C PHE A 248 18.40 10.23 21.46
N ILE A 249 17.77 11.09 20.65
CA ILE A 249 18.32 12.35 20.17
C ILE A 249 17.27 13.45 20.40
N ASN A 250 17.63 14.48 21.17
CA ASN A 250 16.75 15.63 21.44
C ASN A 250 15.32 15.19 21.78
N GLU A 251 15.21 14.40 22.86
CA GLU A 251 13.95 13.87 23.42
C GLU A 251 13.14 12.94 22.48
N ASN A 252 13.72 12.49 21.37
CA ASN A 252 13.09 11.59 20.40
C ASN A 252 13.92 10.32 20.20
N TRP A 253 13.21 9.19 20.06
CA TRP A 253 13.82 7.96 19.57
C TRP A 253 13.89 8.02 18.04
N VAL A 254 15.11 8.14 17.51
CA VAL A 254 15.40 8.25 16.08
C VAL A 254 15.83 6.89 15.53
N PRO A 255 15.16 6.36 14.50
CA PRO A 255 15.42 5.03 13.97
C PRO A 255 16.59 4.99 12.98
N PHE A 256 17.33 3.86 13.01
CA PHE A 256 18.43 3.54 12.12
C PHE A 256 18.35 2.06 11.72
N ASP A 257 18.12 1.77 10.45
CA ASP A 257 18.14 0.42 9.92
C ASP A 257 19.35 0.21 9.01
N ALA A 258 20.42 -0.32 9.59
CA ALA A 258 21.67 -0.58 8.88
C ALA A 258 21.61 -1.82 7.97
N LEU A 259 20.52 -2.57 7.91
CA LEU A 259 20.32 -3.60 6.90
C LEU A 259 19.77 -3.02 5.60
N ASN A 260 18.74 -2.13 5.69
CA ASN A 260 18.02 -1.57 4.56
C ASN A 260 18.44 -0.12 4.22
N ASN A 261 19.57 0.33 4.75
CA ASN A 261 20.13 1.68 4.51
C ASN A 261 19.17 2.84 4.87
N HIS A 262 18.41 2.71 5.96
CA HIS A 262 17.56 3.79 6.45
C HIS A 262 18.23 4.55 7.59
N PHE A 263 18.77 5.73 7.28
CA PHE A 263 19.37 6.63 8.26
C PHE A 263 18.37 7.67 8.74
N ALA A 264 18.04 7.66 10.02
CA ALA A 264 17.07 8.57 10.63
C ALA A 264 15.68 8.58 9.91
N TYR A 265 15.30 7.45 9.37
CA TYR A 265 14.07 7.27 8.60
C TYR A 265 13.48 5.89 8.84
N LEU A 266 12.15 5.83 8.95
CA LEU A 266 11.42 4.58 9.04
C LEU A 266 10.26 4.58 8.03
N PRO A 267 10.22 3.62 7.08
CA PRO A 267 9.13 3.47 6.13
C PRO A 267 7.79 3.18 6.78
N ALA A 268 6.69 3.48 6.09
CA ALA A 268 5.33 3.27 6.57
C ALA A 268 5.01 1.80 6.85
N ASN A 269 5.61 0.89 6.09
CA ASN A 269 5.38 -0.55 6.19
C ASN A 269 6.21 -1.28 7.28
N TYR A 270 6.84 -0.55 8.19
CA TYR A 270 7.51 -1.13 9.36
C TYR A 270 6.52 -1.21 10.53
N LEU A 271 6.00 -2.39 10.79
CA LEU A 271 5.18 -2.68 11.97
C LEU A 271 6.08 -2.87 13.20
N GLU A 272 5.90 -2.01 14.19
CA GLU A 272 6.60 -2.07 15.48
C GLU A 272 5.87 -2.99 16.45
N LEU A 273 6.57 -3.93 17.08
CA LEU A 273 6.01 -4.90 18.01
C LEU A 273 6.57 -4.76 19.42
N TYR A 274 7.89 -4.62 19.56
CA TYR A 274 8.56 -4.51 20.86
C TYR A 274 9.85 -3.73 20.76
N HIS A 275 10.39 -3.32 21.89
CA HIS A 275 11.73 -2.79 22.02
C HIS A 275 12.50 -3.46 23.16
N GLY A 276 13.83 -3.45 23.04
CA GLY A 276 14.77 -4.14 23.91
C GLY A 276 15.41 -5.35 23.22
N ASP A 277 16.40 -5.92 23.89
CA ASP A 277 17.14 -7.11 23.41
C ASP A 277 16.34 -8.38 23.72
N LYS A 278 15.27 -8.62 22.96
CA LYS A 278 14.29 -9.69 23.21
C LYS A 278 14.01 -10.47 21.92
N SER A 279 13.44 -11.67 22.05
CA SER A 279 12.98 -12.49 20.92
C SER A 279 11.48 -12.30 20.72
N LEU A 280 11.05 -12.10 19.46
CA LEU A 280 9.64 -11.88 19.09
C LEU A 280 8.75 -13.03 19.55
N ILE A 281 9.15 -14.27 19.27
CA ILE A 281 8.43 -15.48 19.64
C ILE A 281 9.29 -16.30 20.59
N THR A 282 8.67 -16.80 21.66
CA THR A 282 9.28 -17.77 22.57
C THR A 282 8.27 -18.85 22.90
N HIS A 283 8.71 -20.10 23.00
CA HIS A 283 7.85 -21.23 23.32
C HIS A 283 8.56 -22.22 24.20
N THR A 284 7.82 -23.16 24.79
CA THR A 284 8.39 -24.27 25.55
C THR A 284 9.36 -25.06 24.66
N PRO A 285 10.59 -25.32 25.12
CA PRO A 285 11.56 -26.08 24.33
C PRO A 285 11.07 -27.48 23.97
N GLY A 286 11.37 -27.93 22.73
CA GLY A 286 11.06 -29.27 22.25
C GLY A 286 9.68 -29.47 21.62
N ILE A 287 8.85 -28.43 21.49
CA ILE A 287 7.58 -28.52 20.77
C ILE A 287 7.81 -28.51 19.25
N GLN A 288 6.93 -29.19 18.51
CA GLN A 288 6.80 -28.99 17.08
C GLN A 288 6.07 -27.66 16.87
N PHE A 289 6.77 -26.63 16.40
CA PHE A 289 6.24 -25.29 16.23
C PHE A 289 6.39 -24.80 14.80
N ASP A 290 5.32 -24.29 14.21
CA ASP A 290 5.31 -23.61 12.92
C ASP A 290 4.49 -22.33 12.99
N TYR A 291 4.82 -21.34 12.17
CA TYR A 291 4.10 -20.07 12.14
C TYR A 291 4.16 -19.39 10.78
N THR A 292 3.17 -18.57 10.51
CA THR A 292 3.15 -17.67 9.36
C THR A 292 2.46 -16.36 9.69
N TYR A 293 2.88 -15.30 9.03
CA TYR A 293 2.22 -13.99 9.01
C TYR A 293 1.55 -13.83 7.65
N GLU A 294 0.23 -13.95 7.59
CA GLU A 294 -0.54 -13.64 6.39
C GLU A 294 -0.79 -12.14 6.37
N ILE A 295 -0.32 -11.47 5.32
CA ILE A 295 -0.38 -10.01 5.19
C ILE A 295 -1.10 -9.67 3.90
N LYS A 296 -2.21 -8.92 4.01
CA LYS A 296 -3.02 -8.47 2.87
C LYS A 296 -3.18 -6.96 2.91
N GLU A 297 -2.82 -6.29 1.82
CA GLU A 297 -3.07 -4.86 1.68
C GLU A 297 -4.58 -4.61 1.55
N VAL A 298 -5.09 -3.66 2.31
CA VAL A 298 -6.51 -3.30 2.35
C VAL A 298 -6.71 -1.91 1.77
N ASN A 299 -7.68 -1.78 0.89
CA ASN A 299 -8.13 -0.46 0.46
C ASN A 299 -8.91 0.21 1.59
N HIS A 300 -8.40 1.31 2.14
CA HIS A 300 -8.95 1.96 3.32
C HIS A 300 -9.23 3.45 3.11
N VAL A 301 -10.31 3.97 3.76
CA VAL A 301 -10.53 5.42 3.94
C VAL A 301 -9.82 5.82 5.22
N SER A 302 -8.61 6.35 5.11
CA SER A 302 -7.64 6.28 6.21
C SER A 302 -7.35 7.58 6.96
N PHE A 303 -8.04 8.68 6.65
CA PHE A 303 -7.69 10.00 7.22
C PHE A 303 -8.69 10.53 8.26
N LEU A 304 -9.66 9.72 8.67
CA LEU A 304 -10.62 10.12 9.71
C LEU A 304 -10.48 9.25 10.96
N LYS A 305 -10.59 9.87 12.12
CA LYS A 305 -10.72 9.18 13.42
C LYS A 305 -12.11 8.60 13.68
N MET A 306 -13.05 8.85 12.79
CA MET A 306 -14.43 8.45 12.96
C MET A 306 -14.54 6.92 12.98
N ASN A 307 -15.27 6.39 13.95
CA ASN A 307 -15.66 5.00 13.99
C ASN A 307 -16.86 4.74 13.05
N SER A 308 -17.25 3.47 12.86
CA SER A 308 -18.35 3.10 11.95
C SER A 308 -19.68 3.76 12.36
N GLU A 309 -19.92 3.94 13.64
CA GLU A 309 -21.16 4.56 14.16
C GLU A 309 -21.19 6.06 13.83
N GLU A 310 -20.10 6.76 14.05
CA GLU A 310 -19.96 8.20 13.71
C GLU A 310 -20.07 8.44 12.21
N LEU A 311 -19.47 7.55 11.38
CA LEU A 311 -19.58 7.62 9.92
C LEU A 311 -21.00 7.36 9.42
N ASN A 312 -21.75 6.47 10.08
CA ASN A 312 -23.16 6.22 9.78
C ASN A 312 -24.07 7.39 10.17
N ASN A 313 -23.70 8.15 11.21
CA ASN A 313 -24.45 9.27 11.74
C ASN A 313 -24.11 10.63 11.09
N LEU A 314 -23.23 10.65 10.07
CA LEU A 314 -22.98 11.87 9.31
C LEU A 314 -24.27 12.43 8.71
N PRO A 315 -24.49 13.76 8.76
CA PRO A 315 -25.68 14.38 8.19
C PRO A 315 -25.76 14.13 6.67
N GLY A 316 -26.95 13.84 6.17
CA GLY A 316 -27.21 13.58 4.75
C GLY A 316 -27.02 12.10 4.35
N PHE A 317 -26.73 11.85 3.08
CA PHE A 317 -26.60 10.49 2.55
C PHE A 317 -25.21 9.92 2.84
N SER A 318 -25.13 8.81 3.59
CA SER A 318 -23.90 8.10 3.91
C SER A 318 -23.80 6.78 3.15
N LEU A 319 -22.77 6.63 2.33
CA LEU A 319 -22.45 5.36 1.67
C LEU A 319 -21.74 4.36 2.60
N TRP A 320 -21.25 4.82 3.74
CA TRP A 320 -20.57 3.97 4.70
C TRP A 320 -21.46 2.86 5.24
N THR A 321 -22.75 3.13 5.42
CA THR A 321 -23.75 2.14 5.84
C THR A 321 -23.79 0.90 4.93
N LEU A 322 -23.57 1.06 3.63
CA LEU A 322 -23.56 -0.04 2.67
C LEU A 322 -22.34 -0.96 2.87
N VAL A 323 -21.22 -0.37 3.26
CA VAL A 323 -19.98 -1.10 3.55
C VAL A 323 -20.05 -1.77 4.91
N ASP A 324 -20.49 -1.04 5.93
CA ASP A 324 -20.60 -1.50 7.32
C ASP A 324 -21.55 -2.72 7.43
N LYS A 325 -22.70 -2.65 6.77
CA LYS A 325 -23.66 -3.76 6.67
C LYS A 325 -23.24 -4.88 5.69
N LYS A 326 -22.04 -4.78 5.09
CA LYS A 326 -21.52 -5.74 4.10
C LYS A 326 -22.41 -5.98 2.88
N VAL A 327 -23.26 -5.02 2.52
CA VAL A 327 -24.12 -5.07 1.33
C VAL A 327 -23.26 -4.96 0.07
N ILE A 328 -22.27 -4.07 0.07
CA ILE A 328 -21.33 -3.86 -1.04
C ILE A 328 -19.90 -3.93 -0.50
N PRO A 329 -19.02 -4.79 -1.04
CA PRO A 329 -17.60 -4.76 -0.70
C PRO A 329 -16.97 -3.40 -1.03
N MET A 330 -16.08 -2.89 -0.17
CA MET A 330 -15.40 -1.61 -0.34
C MET A 330 -14.73 -1.46 -1.72
N GLY A 331 -14.10 -2.51 -2.22
CA GLY A 331 -13.47 -2.50 -3.55
C GLY A 331 -14.47 -2.26 -4.69
N SER A 332 -15.65 -2.90 -4.62
CA SER A 332 -16.71 -2.72 -5.61
C SER A 332 -17.33 -1.33 -5.53
N LEU A 333 -17.56 -0.81 -4.32
CA LEU A 333 -18.06 0.55 -4.10
C LEU A 333 -17.09 1.60 -4.67
N ARG A 334 -15.79 1.41 -4.44
CA ARG A 334 -14.73 2.26 -5.01
C ARG A 334 -14.81 2.32 -6.53
N LEU A 335 -14.88 1.17 -7.20
CA LEU A 335 -14.99 1.10 -8.66
C LEU A 335 -16.26 1.79 -9.17
N LEU A 336 -17.39 1.56 -8.49
CA LEU A 336 -18.70 2.13 -8.84
C LEU A 336 -18.70 3.67 -8.79
N LEU A 337 -18.06 4.24 -7.77
CA LEU A 337 -17.98 5.70 -7.59
C LEU A 337 -16.96 6.37 -8.53
N LEU A 338 -15.88 5.69 -8.85
CA LEU A 338 -14.86 6.22 -9.75
C LEU A 338 -15.27 6.17 -11.22
N LEU A 339 -16.17 5.27 -11.62
CA LEU A 339 -16.61 5.12 -13.01
C LEU A 339 -17.22 6.39 -13.59
N PRO A 340 -18.15 7.10 -12.92
CA PRO A 340 -18.70 8.39 -13.40
C PRO A 340 -17.62 9.47 -13.57
N ILE A 341 -16.64 9.54 -12.66
CA ILE A 341 -15.53 10.51 -12.76
C ILE A 341 -14.68 10.23 -13.98
N GLY A 342 -14.31 8.96 -14.17
CA GLY A 342 -13.57 8.54 -15.36
C GLY A 342 -14.34 8.85 -16.63
N GLY A 343 -15.65 8.58 -16.65
CA GLY A 343 -16.55 8.90 -17.75
C GLY A 343 -16.59 10.40 -18.07
N LEU A 344 -16.72 11.25 -17.04
CA LEU A 344 -16.68 12.72 -17.19
C LEU A 344 -15.33 13.19 -17.75
N LEU A 345 -14.22 12.64 -17.23
CA LEU A 345 -12.87 12.95 -17.71
C LEU A 345 -12.70 12.61 -19.19
N VAL A 346 -13.09 11.41 -19.60
CA VAL A 346 -12.99 11.01 -21.01
C VAL A 346 -13.94 11.83 -21.89
N ALA A 347 -15.14 12.19 -21.40
CA ALA A 347 -16.04 13.10 -22.09
C ALA A 347 -15.41 14.49 -22.29
N PHE A 348 -14.70 15.01 -21.28
CA PHE A 348 -13.92 16.24 -21.40
C PHE A 348 -12.82 16.13 -22.46
N LEU A 349 -12.02 15.05 -22.42
CA LEU A 349 -10.95 14.80 -23.40
C LEU A 349 -11.49 14.68 -24.83
N ARG A 350 -12.69 14.14 -25.01
CA ARG A 350 -13.32 14.02 -26.35
C ARG A 350 -13.94 15.31 -26.82
N ASN A 351 -14.70 16.00 -25.98
CA ASN A 351 -15.52 17.13 -26.40
C ASN A 351 -14.74 18.44 -26.41
N ILE A 352 -13.83 18.65 -25.45
CA ILE A 352 -13.04 19.90 -25.35
C ILE A 352 -11.66 19.73 -25.96
N VAL A 353 -10.91 18.67 -25.59
CA VAL A 353 -9.57 18.47 -26.13
C VAL A 353 -9.64 17.98 -27.59
N GLY A 354 -10.59 17.09 -27.93
CA GLY A 354 -10.82 16.60 -29.26
C GLY A 354 -10.24 15.21 -29.57
N LEU A 355 -9.92 14.41 -28.52
CA LEU A 355 -9.41 13.06 -28.71
C LEU A 355 -10.47 12.13 -29.31
N LYS A 356 -10.06 11.31 -30.26
CA LYS A 356 -10.90 10.28 -30.91
C LYS A 356 -10.66 8.93 -30.20
N THR A 357 -11.50 8.57 -29.24
CA THR A 357 -11.38 7.32 -28.50
C THR A 357 -12.42 6.28 -28.92
N PHE A 358 -12.20 4.99 -28.59
CA PHE A 358 -13.17 3.91 -28.77
C PHE A 358 -14.32 3.98 -27.73
N GLY A 359 -15.12 5.05 -27.82
CA GLY A 359 -16.18 5.33 -26.85
C GLY A 359 -15.68 6.06 -25.62
N VAL A 360 -16.59 6.33 -24.66
CA VAL A 360 -16.28 7.07 -23.44
C VAL A 360 -15.78 6.14 -22.33
N PHE A 361 -16.39 4.97 -22.18
CA PHE A 361 -16.12 4.08 -21.06
C PHE A 361 -14.89 3.18 -21.25
N LEU A 362 -14.54 2.85 -22.50
CA LEU A 362 -13.42 1.92 -22.74
C LEU A 362 -12.09 2.39 -22.15
N PRO A 363 -11.64 3.66 -22.34
CA PRO A 363 -10.42 4.16 -21.71
C PRO A 363 -10.46 4.06 -20.19
N VAL A 364 -11.62 4.29 -19.55
CA VAL A 364 -11.82 4.20 -18.11
C VAL A 364 -11.70 2.76 -17.63
N LEU A 365 -12.34 1.83 -18.33
CA LEU A 365 -12.30 0.40 -17.99
C LEU A 365 -10.87 -0.15 -18.12
N ILE A 366 -10.14 0.25 -19.16
CA ILE A 366 -8.73 -0.11 -19.32
C ILE A 366 -7.91 0.47 -18.15
N ALA A 367 -8.13 1.74 -17.78
CA ALA A 367 -7.46 2.35 -16.64
C ALA A 367 -7.71 1.57 -15.33
N PHE A 368 -8.93 1.09 -15.08
CA PHE A 368 -9.22 0.20 -13.94
C PHE A 368 -8.48 -1.14 -14.02
N SER A 369 -8.37 -1.71 -15.22
CA SER A 369 -7.57 -2.91 -15.42
C SER A 369 -6.09 -2.67 -15.05
N LEU A 370 -5.54 -1.51 -15.47
CA LEU A 370 -4.16 -1.12 -15.17
C LEU A 370 -3.91 -0.90 -13.66
N LEU A 371 -4.92 -0.50 -12.89
CA LEU A 371 -4.79 -0.39 -11.42
C LEU A 371 -4.53 -1.75 -10.74
N HIS A 372 -4.96 -2.85 -11.36
CA HIS A 372 -4.74 -4.20 -10.86
C HIS A 372 -3.48 -4.87 -11.43
N THR A 373 -3.21 -4.67 -12.72
CA THR A 373 -2.08 -5.33 -13.42
C THR A 373 -0.78 -4.55 -13.38
N GLY A 374 -0.82 -3.29 -12.94
CA GLY A 374 0.28 -2.33 -13.06
C GLY A 374 0.27 -1.60 -14.42
N TYR A 375 0.82 -0.37 -14.43
CA TYR A 375 0.74 0.50 -15.61
C TYR A 375 1.51 -0.05 -16.82
N VAL A 376 2.81 -0.32 -16.65
CA VAL A 376 3.70 -0.73 -17.75
C VAL A 376 3.33 -2.13 -18.27
N SER A 377 3.20 -3.10 -17.37
CA SER A 377 2.82 -4.47 -17.72
C SER A 377 1.43 -4.53 -18.34
N GLY A 378 0.47 -3.80 -17.76
CA GLY A 378 -0.90 -3.76 -18.25
C GLY A 378 -1.02 -3.15 -19.67
N ILE A 379 -0.33 -2.03 -19.96
CA ILE A 379 -0.31 -1.44 -21.32
C ILE A 379 0.35 -2.39 -22.32
N ALA A 380 1.48 -3.01 -21.95
CA ALA A 380 2.17 -3.95 -22.82
C ALA A 380 1.29 -5.15 -23.19
N ILE A 381 0.60 -5.73 -22.20
CA ILE A 381 -0.37 -6.83 -22.42
C ILE A 381 -1.51 -6.35 -23.30
N PHE A 382 -2.10 -5.18 -23.01
CA PHE A 382 -3.24 -4.64 -23.74
C PHE A 382 -2.90 -4.42 -25.23
N VAL A 383 -1.81 -3.73 -25.52
CA VAL A 383 -1.37 -3.46 -26.90
C VAL A 383 -0.98 -4.77 -27.60
N GLY A 384 -0.22 -5.63 -26.94
CA GLY A 384 0.19 -6.93 -27.49
C GLY A 384 -0.99 -7.81 -27.90
N LEU A 385 -2.01 -7.91 -27.03
CA LEU A 385 -3.21 -8.71 -27.32
C LEU A 385 -4.06 -8.09 -28.44
N ILE A 386 -4.23 -6.76 -28.49
CA ILE A 386 -4.96 -6.12 -29.59
C ILE A 386 -4.24 -6.34 -30.93
N MET A 387 -2.92 -6.19 -30.98
CA MET A 387 -2.14 -6.44 -32.18
C MET A 387 -2.21 -7.90 -32.61
N PHE A 388 -2.10 -8.83 -31.67
CA PHE A 388 -2.21 -10.26 -31.91
C PHE A 388 -3.56 -10.64 -32.50
N ILE A 389 -4.66 -10.12 -31.96
CA ILE A 389 -6.00 -10.40 -32.47
C ILE A 389 -6.24 -9.71 -33.82
N GLY A 390 -5.71 -8.49 -34.01
CA GLY A 390 -5.74 -7.83 -35.29
C GLY A 390 -5.09 -8.68 -36.38
N LEU A 391 -3.95 -9.30 -36.06
CA LEU A 391 -3.23 -10.20 -36.98
C LEU A 391 -4.06 -11.47 -37.30
N ILE A 392 -4.66 -12.10 -36.26
CA ILE A 392 -5.48 -13.30 -36.44
C ILE A 392 -6.81 -12.99 -37.17
N SER A 393 -7.36 -11.81 -36.97
CA SER A 393 -8.62 -11.42 -37.61
C SER A 393 -8.47 -11.20 -39.13
N TYR A 394 -7.29 -10.85 -39.60
CA TYR A 394 -7.02 -10.56 -41.02
C TYR A 394 -7.37 -11.74 -41.96
N PRO A 395 -7.00 -13.01 -41.73
CA PRO A 395 -7.45 -14.12 -42.57
C PRO A 395 -8.96 -14.35 -42.55
N PHE A 396 -9.65 -14.09 -41.43
CA PHE A 396 -11.09 -14.23 -41.33
C PHE A 396 -11.85 -13.17 -42.16
N ASP A 397 -11.25 -11.99 -42.40
CA ASP A 397 -11.80 -10.97 -43.27
C ASP A 397 -11.81 -11.46 -44.72
N LYS A 398 -10.77 -12.18 -45.14
CA LYS A 398 -10.68 -12.77 -46.49
C LYS A 398 -11.66 -13.92 -46.71
N LEU A 399 -12.09 -14.60 -45.67
CA LEU A 399 -13.05 -15.70 -45.73
C LEU A 399 -14.51 -15.22 -45.83
N GLY A 400 -14.77 -13.89 -45.86
CA GLY A 400 -16.11 -13.34 -45.99
C GLY A 400 -17.07 -13.71 -44.84
N LEU A 401 -16.56 -14.00 -43.64
CA LEU A 401 -17.38 -14.36 -42.49
C LEU A 401 -18.24 -13.19 -42.04
N LEU A 402 -19.48 -13.52 -41.63
CA LEU A 402 -20.36 -12.55 -41.01
C LEU A 402 -19.72 -12.01 -39.70
N TYR A 403 -20.02 -10.76 -39.38
CA TYR A 403 -19.43 -10.03 -38.26
C TYR A 403 -19.61 -10.75 -36.91
N THR A 404 -20.83 -11.26 -36.61
CA THR A 404 -21.13 -11.90 -35.33
C THR A 404 -20.34 -13.21 -35.09
N PRO A 405 -20.29 -14.19 -36.03
CA PRO A 405 -19.42 -15.36 -35.88
C PRO A 405 -17.94 -15.01 -35.72
N LYS A 406 -17.45 -14.01 -36.46
CA LYS A 406 -16.07 -13.52 -36.33
C LYS A 406 -15.75 -13.03 -34.93
N LEU A 407 -16.68 -12.30 -34.28
CA LEU A 407 -16.52 -11.86 -32.88
C LEU A 407 -16.40 -13.05 -31.93
N VAL A 408 -17.24 -14.07 -32.08
CA VAL A 408 -17.19 -15.26 -31.23
C VAL A 408 -15.85 -15.99 -31.38
N ILE A 409 -15.36 -16.14 -32.60
CA ILE A 409 -14.05 -16.74 -32.88
C ILE A 409 -12.94 -15.92 -32.20
N SER A 410 -12.91 -14.60 -32.40
CA SER A 410 -11.91 -13.71 -31.81
C SER A 410 -11.92 -13.75 -30.27
N LEU A 411 -13.12 -13.77 -29.68
CA LEU A 411 -13.30 -13.92 -28.24
C LEU A 411 -12.73 -15.26 -27.73
N THR A 412 -13.08 -16.35 -28.41
CA THR A 412 -12.64 -17.71 -28.02
C THR A 412 -11.12 -17.81 -28.10
N ILE A 413 -10.51 -17.30 -29.16
CA ILE A 413 -9.05 -17.28 -29.31
C ILE A 413 -8.41 -16.45 -28.18
N MET A 414 -8.95 -15.27 -27.89
CA MET A 414 -8.43 -14.42 -26.80
C MET A 414 -8.47 -15.13 -25.45
N VAL A 415 -9.61 -15.72 -25.09
CA VAL A 415 -9.75 -16.46 -23.82
C VAL A 415 -8.75 -17.61 -23.78
N SER A 416 -8.60 -18.36 -24.86
CA SER A 416 -7.65 -19.47 -24.94
C SER A 416 -6.20 -18.99 -24.75
N VAL A 417 -5.80 -17.91 -25.40
CA VAL A 417 -4.45 -17.35 -25.25
C VAL A 417 -4.17 -16.89 -23.82
N ILE A 418 -5.15 -16.24 -23.18
CA ILE A 418 -4.98 -15.78 -21.80
C ILE A 418 -4.89 -16.97 -20.84
N LEU A 419 -5.71 -18.02 -21.00
CA LEU A 419 -5.63 -19.22 -20.19
C LEU A 419 -4.27 -19.92 -20.33
N ILE A 420 -3.78 -20.03 -21.57
CA ILE A 420 -2.44 -20.61 -21.86
C ILE A 420 -1.35 -19.74 -21.22
N ALA A 421 -1.42 -18.42 -21.39
CA ALA A 421 -0.46 -17.48 -20.83
C ALA A 421 -0.44 -17.52 -19.28
N THR A 422 -1.61 -17.58 -18.65
CA THR A 422 -1.72 -17.72 -17.19
C THR A 422 -1.16 -19.05 -16.69
N HIS A 423 -1.46 -20.16 -17.37
CA HIS A 423 -0.90 -21.46 -17.04
C HIS A 423 0.62 -21.47 -17.16
N PHE A 424 1.16 -20.88 -18.23
CA PHE A 424 2.60 -20.75 -18.43
C PHE A 424 3.24 -19.83 -17.36
N GLY A 425 2.57 -18.76 -16.99
CA GLY A 425 2.99 -17.85 -15.92
C GLY A 425 3.13 -18.55 -14.57
N ILE A 426 2.16 -19.38 -14.19
CA ILE A 426 2.19 -20.17 -12.95
C ILE A 426 3.36 -21.18 -12.99
N LYS A 427 3.57 -21.86 -14.10
CA LYS A 427 4.60 -22.89 -14.24
C LYS A 427 6.03 -22.31 -14.17
N ASN A 428 6.23 -21.06 -14.58
CA ASN A 428 7.55 -20.41 -14.66
C ASN A 428 7.72 -19.27 -13.65
N ASP A 429 6.85 -19.15 -12.64
CA ASP A 429 6.85 -18.11 -11.58
C ASP A 429 6.90 -16.68 -12.14
N ILE A 430 6.14 -16.43 -13.23
CA ILE A 430 6.06 -15.12 -13.87
C ILE A 430 4.85 -14.36 -13.33
N ASP A 431 5.04 -13.58 -12.27
CA ASP A 431 4.00 -12.87 -11.51
C ASP A 431 3.06 -12.00 -12.35
N TRP A 432 3.56 -11.30 -13.36
CA TRP A 432 2.72 -10.39 -14.15
C TRP A 432 1.73 -11.13 -15.08
N LEU A 433 2.03 -12.37 -15.51
CA LEU A 433 1.12 -13.23 -16.27
C LEU A 433 0.02 -13.84 -15.39
N THR A 434 0.30 -14.09 -14.11
CA THR A 434 -0.67 -14.67 -13.18
C THR A 434 -1.71 -13.64 -12.69
N LYS A 435 -1.42 -12.34 -12.82
CA LYS A 435 -2.32 -11.25 -12.45
C LYS A 435 -3.41 -10.94 -13.48
N LEU A 436 -3.45 -11.68 -14.58
CA LEU A 436 -4.52 -11.60 -15.58
C LEU A 436 -5.81 -12.20 -15.01
N THR A 437 -6.63 -11.35 -14.39
CA THR A 437 -7.90 -11.74 -13.79
C THR A 437 -9.05 -11.64 -14.81
N PHE A 438 -10.23 -12.15 -14.45
CA PHE A 438 -11.43 -12.15 -15.28
C PHE A 438 -11.83 -10.75 -15.82
N PHE A 439 -11.67 -9.71 -15.00
CA PHE A 439 -12.07 -8.34 -15.36
C PHE A 439 -11.28 -7.75 -16.55
N PRO A 440 -9.94 -7.82 -16.61
CA PRO A 440 -9.17 -7.43 -17.79
C PRO A 440 -9.57 -8.17 -19.06
N ILE A 441 -9.95 -9.44 -18.99
CA ILE A 441 -10.35 -10.26 -20.13
C ILE A 441 -11.57 -9.68 -20.83
N ILE A 442 -12.62 -9.33 -20.08
CA ILE A 442 -13.84 -8.73 -20.64
C ILE A 442 -13.53 -7.40 -21.33
N ILE A 443 -12.72 -6.56 -20.71
CA ILE A 443 -12.37 -5.25 -21.25
C ILE A 443 -11.57 -5.39 -22.55
N LEU A 444 -10.61 -6.30 -22.57
CA LEU A 444 -9.81 -6.59 -23.77
C LEU A 444 -10.68 -7.10 -24.92
N THR A 445 -11.67 -7.92 -24.63
CA THR A 445 -12.63 -8.40 -25.63
C THR A 445 -13.42 -7.25 -26.25
N ILE A 446 -13.96 -6.34 -25.42
CA ILE A 446 -14.68 -5.15 -25.92
C ILE A 446 -13.74 -4.24 -26.72
N ALA A 447 -12.51 -4.04 -26.26
CA ALA A 447 -11.51 -3.23 -26.93
C ALA A 447 -11.16 -3.78 -28.31
N THR A 448 -10.99 -5.09 -28.40
CA THR A 448 -10.69 -5.79 -29.66
C THR A 448 -11.85 -5.69 -30.65
N GLU A 449 -13.08 -5.88 -30.17
CA GLU A 449 -14.26 -5.69 -31.02
C GLU A 449 -14.31 -4.28 -31.59
N ARG A 450 -14.07 -3.25 -30.75
CA ARG A 450 -14.06 -1.85 -31.19
C ARG A 450 -12.94 -1.56 -32.19
N PHE A 451 -11.74 -2.12 -31.95
CA PHE A 451 -10.62 -1.98 -32.87
C PHE A 451 -10.90 -2.65 -34.21
N SER A 452 -11.37 -3.90 -34.22
CA SER A 452 -11.72 -4.64 -35.44
C SER A 452 -12.80 -3.92 -36.25
N ARG A 453 -13.85 -3.42 -35.59
CA ARG A 453 -14.88 -2.62 -36.27
C ARG A 453 -14.31 -1.34 -36.89
N SER A 454 -13.48 -0.60 -36.16
CA SER A 454 -12.87 0.63 -36.70
C SER A 454 -11.92 0.35 -37.86
N THR A 455 -11.26 -0.83 -37.87
CA THR A 455 -10.41 -1.26 -38.97
C THR A 455 -11.23 -1.51 -40.25
N LEU A 456 -12.43 -2.09 -40.11
CA LEU A 456 -13.33 -2.34 -41.23
C LEU A 456 -14.01 -1.07 -41.74
N GLU A 457 -14.42 -0.17 -40.84
CA GLU A 457 -15.16 1.06 -41.20
C GLU A 457 -14.25 2.19 -41.67
N ASP A 458 -13.12 2.43 -41.01
CA ASP A 458 -12.26 3.61 -41.19
C ASP A 458 -10.91 3.29 -41.84
N GLY A 459 -10.56 2.00 -41.95
CA GLY A 459 -9.25 1.52 -42.44
C GLY A 459 -8.20 1.44 -41.32
N TYR A 460 -7.12 0.70 -41.59
CA TYR A 460 -6.12 0.27 -40.59
C TYR A 460 -5.38 1.45 -39.94
N ILE A 461 -4.98 2.45 -40.74
CA ILE A 461 -4.21 3.62 -40.28
C ILE A 461 -5.04 4.45 -39.28
N LYS A 462 -6.32 4.70 -39.59
CA LYS A 462 -7.20 5.46 -38.73
C LYS A 462 -7.57 4.70 -37.44
N ALA A 463 -7.67 3.37 -37.55
CA ALA A 463 -7.91 2.53 -36.38
C ALA A 463 -6.72 2.56 -35.40
N ILE A 464 -5.47 2.54 -35.91
CA ILE A 464 -4.25 2.69 -35.11
C ILE A 464 -4.18 4.08 -34.45
N ASP A 465 -4.44 5.15 -35.21
CA ASP A 465 -4.49 6.51 -34.65
C ASP A 465 -5.51 6.62 -33.52
N LYS A 466 -6.70 6.04 -33.69
CA LYS A 466 -7.76 6.01 -32.70
C LYS A 466 -7.38 5.17 -31.47
N LEU A 467 -6.64 4.06 -31.66
CA LEU A 467 -6.07 3.25 -30.59
C LEU A 467 -5.07 4.07 -29.76
N PHE A 468 -4.15 4.77 -30.43
CA PHE A 468 -3.15 5.61 -29.77
C PHE A 468 -3.80 6.72 -28.93
N GLN A 469 -4.79 7.41 -29.47
CA GLN A 469 -5.56 8.42 -28.73
C GLN A 469 -6.36 7.81 -27.57
N THR A 470 -6.84 6.58 -27.72
CA THR A 470 -7.49 5.82 -26.64
C THR A 470 -6.49 5.52 -25.50
N LEU A 471 -5.25 5.13 -25.84
CA LEU A 471 -4.20 4.89 -24.85
C LEU A 471 -3.81 6.17 -24.11
N ILE A 472 -3.74 7.32 -24.79
CA ILE A 472 -3.52 8.62 -24.14
C ILE A 472 -4.62 8.90 -23.12
N ALA A 473 -5.89 8.77 -23.54
CA ALA A 473 -7.03 8.97 -22.62
C ALA A 473 -7.03 7.98 -21.45
N THR A 474 -6.62 6.74 -21.70
CA THR A 474 -6.44 5.70 -20.67
C THR A 474 -5.36 6.09 -19.66
N SER A 475 -4.20 6.57 -20.13
CA SER A 475 -3.08 6.98 -19.28
C SER A 475 -3.46 8.15 -18.38
N ILE A 476 -4.14 9.16 -18.92
CA ILE A 476 -4.65 10.29 -18.14
C ILE A 476 -5.69 9.81 -17.12
N SER A 477 -6.60 8.92 -17.53
CA SER A 477 -7.58 8.32 -16.61
C SER A 477 -6.90 7.52 -15.50
N TYR A 478 -5.89 6.72 -15.83
CA TYR A 478 -5.12 5.97 -14.85
C TYR A 478 -4.47 6.88 -13.80
N LEU A 479 -3.81 7.96 -14.23
CA LEU A 479 -3.17 8.91 -13.32
C LEU A 479 -4.15 9.52 -12.32
N ILE A 480 -5.34 9.89 -12.78
CA ILE A 480 -6.37 10.50 -11.91
C ILE A 480 -7.02 9.45 -11.01
N LEU A 481 -7.40 8.29 -11.57
CA LEU A 481 -8.09 7.24 -10.83
C LEU A 481 -7.17 6.50 -9.84
N SER A 482 -5.85 6.57 -10.03
CA SER A 482 -4.85 6.02 -9.09
C SER A 482 -4.65 6.86 -7.84
N LEU A 483 -5.18 8.08 -7.77
CA LEU A 483 -5.09 8.93 -6.58
C LEU A 483 -5.82 8.28 -5.41
N SER A 484 -5.09 7.92 -4.36
CA SER A 484 -5.61 7.17 -3.20
C SER A 484 -6.70 7.92 -2.42
N TRP A 485 -6.64 9.26 -2.40
CA TRP A 485 -7.61 10.10 -1.70
C TRP A 485 -8.95 10.27 -2.43
N LEU A 486 -8.98 10.08 -3.76
CA LEU A 486 -10.18 10.34 -4.57
C LEU A 486 -11.38 9.43 -4.20
N PRO A 487 -11.23 8.11 -4.07
CA PRO A 487 -12.33 7.24 -3.61
C PRO A 487 -12.84 7.62 -2.22
N SER A 488 -11.94 8.04 -1.34
CA SER A 488 -12.26 8.39 0.02
C SER A 488 -13.17 9.62 0.09
N ILE A 489 -12.86 10.65 -0.70
CA ILE A 489 -13.71 11.84 -0.81
C ILE A 489 -15.09 11.47 -1.36
N LEU A 490 -15.17 10.58 -2.35
CA LEU A 490 -16.46 10.17 -2.92
C LEU A 490 -17.33 9.36 -1.95
N ILE A 491 -16.72 8.59 -1.06
CA ILE A 491 -17.45 7.84 -0.02
C ILE A 491 -17.99 8.79 1.05
N LEU A 492 -17.20 9.80 1.43
CA LEU A 492 -17.61 10.80 2.41
C LEU A 492 -18.63 11.80 1.84
N PHE A 493 -18.47 12.18 0.59
CA PHE A 493 -19.29 13.16 -0.11
C PHE A 493 -19.92 12.57 -1.37
N PRO A 494 -20.87 11.62 -1.25
CA PRO A 494 -21.51 10.99 -2.40
C PRO A 494 -22.31 12.01 -3.24
N GLU A 495 -22.62 13.16 -2.69
CA GLU A 495 -23.25 14.29 -3.39
C GLU A 495 -22.42 14.81 -4.58
N ILE A 496 -21.12 14.52 -4.62
CA ILE A 496 -20.26 14.83 -5.77
C ILE A 496 -20.79 14.17 -7.06
N VAL A 497 -21.50 13.04 -6.96
CA VAL A 497 -22.15 12.41 -8.13
C VAL A 497 -23.16 13.36 -8.77
N LEU A 498 -23.87 14.18 -8.00
CA LEU A 498 -24.77 15.20 -8.53
C LEU A 498 -24.03 16.31 -9.28
N VAL A 499 -22.85 16.68 -8.78
CA VAL A 499 -21.97 17.65 -9.47
C VAL A 499 -21.46 17.07 -10.80
N ILE A 500 -21.18 15.77 -10.84
CA ILE A 500 -20.77 15.07 -12.08
C ILE A 500 -21.90 15.12 -13.11
N ILE A 501 -23.16 14.90 -12.71
CA ILE A 501 -24.33 15.01 -13.60
C ILE A 501 -24.43 16.43 -14.17
N GLY A 502 -24.29 17.45 -13.32
CA GLY A 502 -24.30 18.86 -13.74
C GLY A 502 -23.18 19.17 -14.75
N SER A 503 -21.96 18.74 -14.44
CA SER A 503 -20.78 18.93 -15.29
C SER A 503 -20.91 18.21 -16.64
N ALA A 504 -21.42 16.98 -16.65
CA ALA A 504 -21.66 16.21 -17.87
C ALA A 504 -22.71 16.86 -18.76
N THR A 505 -23.77 17.44 -18.15
CA THR A 505 -24.80 18.19 -18.90
C THR A 505 -24.23 19.46 -19.51
N PHE A 506 -23.35 20.17 -18.78
CA PHE A 506 -22.64 21.34 -19.31
C PHE A 506 -21.74 20.97 -20.49
N LEU A 507 -20.94 19.89 -20.34
CA LEU A 507 -20.11 19.36 -21.44
C LEU A 507 -20.92 18.95 -22.67
N GLY A 508 -22.12 18.40 -22.49
CA GLY A 508 -23.02 18.03 -23.59
C GLY A 508 -23.57 19.23 -24.38
N ARG A 509 -23.50 20.45 -23.81
CA ARG A 509 -23.89 21.71 -24.47
C ARG A 509 -22.72 22.48 -25.06
N TYR A 510 -21.50 21.99 -24.89
CA TYR A 510 -20.33 22.67 -25.41
C TYR A 510 -20.30 22.65 -26.94
N ILE A 511 -20.39 23.83 -27.55
CA ILE A 511 -20.40 24.05 -29.01
C ILE A 511 -19.09 24.75 -29.48
N GLY A 512 -18.10 24.89 -28.54
CA GLY A 512 -16.82 25.55 -28.83
C GLY A 512 -15.90 24.74 -29.74
N ILE A 513 -14.88 25.40 -30.27
CA ILE A 513 -13.82 24.75 -31.06
C ILE A 513 -12.97 23.85 -30.14
N ARG A 514 -12.66 22.65 -30.58
CA ARG A 514 -11.82 21.72 -29.82
C ARG A 514 -10.36 22.16 -29.81
N TRP A 515 -9.64 21.91 -28.74
CA TRP A 515 -8.24 22.32 -28.64
C TRP A 515 -7.36 21.78 -29.78
N VAL A 516 -7.56 20.53 -30.17
CA VAL A 516 -6.85 19.93 -31.32
C VAL A 516 -7.15 20.68 -32.61
N GLU A 517 -8.37 21.18 -32.79
CA GLU A 517 -8.77 21.98 -33.97
C GLU A 517 -8.14 23.38 -33.91
N LEU A 518 -8.06 24.02 -32.73
CA LEU A 518 -7.35 25.29 -32.56
C LEU A 518 -5.88 25.18 -32.99
N VAL A 519 -5.19 24.11 -32.57
CA VAL A 519 -3.80 23.87 -32.96
C VAL A 519 -3.69 23.64 -34.46
N ARG A 520 -4.62 22.87 -35.07
CA ARG A 520 -4.63 22.57 -36.48
C ARG A 520 -4.90 23.81 -37.36
N PHE A 521 -5.76 24.72 -36.91
CA PHE A 521 -6.13 25.92 -37.67
C PHE A 521 -5.32 27.15 -37.27
N ARG A 522 -4.38 27.04 -36.34
CA ARG A 522 -3.49 28.14 -35.94
C ARG A 522 -2.78 28.83 -37.11
N PRO A 523 -2.25 28.11 -38.15
CA PRO A 523 -1.63 28.76 -39.30
C PRO A 523 -2.58 29.64 -40.13
N LEU A 524 -3.90 29.40 -40.05
CA LEU A 524 -4.91 30.21 -40.72
C LEU A 524 -5.35 31.44 -39.92
N LEU A 525 -5.00 31.48 -38.63
CA LEU A 525 -5.33 32.58 -37.69
C LEU A 525 -4.16 33.57 -37.54
N GLU A 526 -2.93 33.18 -37.94
CA GLU A 526 -1.79 34.08 -37.95
C GLU A 526 -1.81 34.85 -39.31
N PRO A 527 -1.89 36.19 -39.30
CA PRO A 527 -1.80 36.95 -40.53
C PRO A 527 -0.43 36.70 -41.18
N GLU A 528 -0.42 36.44 -42.48
CA GLU A 528 0.82 36.34 -43.25
C GLU A 528 1.70 37.57 -42.95
N LYS A 529 2.91 37.31 -42.44
CA LYS A 529 3.94 38.34 -42.21
C LYS A 529 4.63 38.66 -43.48
#